data_aa9664f6c8fcccb3fe438952c3b77acf
#
_entry.id   aa9664f6c8fcccb3fe438952c3b77acf
#
_cell.length_a   1.000
_cell.length_b   1.000
_cell.length_c   1.000
_cell.angle_alpha   90.00
_cell.angle_beta   90.00
_cell.angle_gamma   90.00
#
_symmetry.space_group_name_H-M   'P 1'
#
loop_
_entity.id
_entity.type
_entity.pdbx_description
1 polymer ?
#
loop_
_entity_poly.entity_id
_entity_poly.type
_entity_poly.pdbx_seq_one_letter_code
_entity_poly.pdbx_strand_id
1 'polypeptide(L)'
;MPYLNGVIRSASFNRMPTTPLSGRRAEAARNDARILESARAVFVADPGAPIGAVAEHAGVGVGALYRRYPSKEELLRRLCADGLQRFIDAAEAALADDGDPWEAFAAFMRRCVDSDTNSLTQKLAGTFTPTEELYREAGRAQGLVSALFDRTKAAGAIRADLEVNDVGLLLEQVAALRVGDAERTGELRHRYLALLLGAVRDTSAEPLPGPAPTWNEIAARWNP
;
A
#
# COMPACT_ATOMS: atom_id res chain seq x y z
N MET A 1 -8.75 55.32 -37.90
CA MET A 1 -7.77 54.60 -38.73
C MET A 1 -6.50 54.37 -37.92
N PRO A 2 -5.84 53.18 -37.96
CA PRO A 2 -6.34 51.82 -38.19
C PRO A 2 -6.07 50.88 -37.01
N TYR A 3 -6.81 49.83 -36.95
CA TYR A 3 -6.69 48.44 -36.55
C TYR A 3 -5.28 47.88 -36.27
N LEU A 4 -5.13 47.17 -35.16
CA LEU A 4 -4.23 46.01 -35.08
C LEU A 4 -4.84 44.90 -34.17
N ASN A 5 -5.35 43.89 -34.85
CA ASN A 5 -5.72 42.60 -34.30
C ASN A 5 -4.48 41.87 -33.75
N GLY A 6 -4.47 41.56 -32.46
CA GLY A 6 -3.51 40.65 -31.84
C GLY A 6 -4.15 39.28 -31.60
N VAL A 7 -3.86 38.34 -32.50
CA VAL A 7 -4.26 36.93 -32.42
C VAL A 7 -3.59 36.28 -31.24
N ILE A 8 -4.36 35.88 -30.24
CA ILE A 8 -3.89 35.00 -29.15
C ILE A 8 -3.74 33.58 -29.73
N ARG A 9 -2.51 33.17 -29.97
CA ARG A 9 -2.18 31.79 -30.33
C ARG A 9 -2.42 30.91 -29.11
N SER A 10 -3.47 30.10 -29.18
CA SER A 10 -3.71 28.95 -28.31
C SER A 10 -2.50 28.01 -28.36
N ALA A 11 -1.77 27.90 -27.26
CA ALA A 11 -0.72 26.90 -27.11
C ALA A 11 -1.40 25.51 -26.93
N SER A 12 -1.44 24.77 -28.02
CA SER A 12 -1.81 23.36 -28.00
C SER A 12 -0.79 22.60 -27.13
N PHE A 13 -1.21 22.17 -25.94
CA PHE A 13 -0.45 21.25 -25.10
C PHE A 13 -0.34 19.94 -25.88
N ASN A 14 0.82 19.71 -26.47
CA ASN A 14 1.14 18.50 -27.23
C ASN A 14 1.29 17.36 -26.22
N ARG A 15 0.19 16.60 -26.00
CA ARG A 15 0.19 15.37 -25.25
C ARG A 15 1.14 14.40 -25.96
N MET A 16 2.33 14.17 -25.39
CA MET A 16 3.25 13.15 -25.92
C MET A 16 2.50 11.83 -26.06
N PRO A 17 2.55 11.16 -27.20
CA PRO A 17 1.93 9.85 -27.36
C PRO A 17 2.68 8.86 -26.47
N THR A 18 1.99 8.27 -25.46
CA THR A 18 2.47 7.10 -24.74
C THR A 18 2.57 5.98 -25.77
N THR A 19 3.79 5.63 -26.18
CA THR A 19 4.04 4.53 -27.11
C THR A 19 3.47 3.25 -26.50
N PRO A 20 2.55 2.54 -27.17
CA PRO A 20 2.04 1.28 -26.67
C PRO A 20 3.21 0.32 -26.49
N LEU A 21 3.33 -0.30 -25.30
CA LEU A 21 4.29 -1.38 -25.06
C LEU A 21 4.13 -2.40 -26.18
N SER A 22 5.23 -2.84 -26.81
CA SER A 22 5.17 -3.90 -27.82
C SER A 22 4.44 -5.12 -27.22
N GLY A 23 3.66 -5.87 -27.98
CA GLY A 23 2.82 -6.96 -27.48
C GLY A 23 3.55 -7.90 -26.52
N ARG A 24 4.83 -8.23 -26.79
CA ARG A 24 5.68 -9.05 -25.89
C ARG A 24 5.95 -8.39 -24.54
N ARG A 25 6.18 -7.07 -24.50
CA ARG A 25 6.40 -6.34 -23.23
C ARG A 25 5.12 -6.26 -22.41
N ALA A 26 3.97 -6.04 -23.06
CA ALA A 26 2.67 -6.03 -22.40
C ALA A 26 2.30 -7.42 -21.85
N GLU A 27 2.62 -8.48 -22.58
CA GLU A 27 2.42 -9.86 -22.13
C GLU A 27 3.34 -10.21 -20.95
N ALA A 28 4.61 -9.82 -21.00
CA ALA A 28 5.56 -10.00 -19.91
C ALA A 28 5.11 -9.25 -18.64
N ALA A 29 4.60 -8.01 -18.78
CA ALA A 29 4.07 -7.24 -17.65
C ALA A 29 2.81 -7.89 -17.05
N ARG A 30 1.88 -8.39 -17.88
CA ARG A 30 0.69 -9.11 -17.38
C ARG A 30 1.08 -10.39 -16.65
N ASN A 31 2.08 -11.12 -17.19
CA ASN A 31 2.57 -12.35 -16.56
C ASN A 31 3.25 -12.05 -15.21
N ASP A 32 4.03 -10.98 -15.14
CA ASP A 32 4.68 -10.50 -13.90
C ASP A 32 3.63 -10.15 -12.84
N ALA A 33 2.62 -9.36 -13.19
CA ALA A 33 1.52 -9.01 -12.30
C ALA A 33 0.78 -10.25 -11.76
N ARG A 34 0.52 -11.25 -12.63
CA ARG A 34 -0.12 -12.51 -12.23
C ARG A 34 0.76 -13.33 -11.28
N ILE A 35 2.08 -13.37 -11.51
CA ILE A 35 3.02 -14.03 -10.59
C ILE A 35 3.03 -13.34 -9.23
N LEU A 36 3.08 -12.01 -9.18
CA LEU A 36 3.08 -11.26 -7.92
C LEU A 36 1.77 -11.43 -7.15
N GLU A 37 0.63 -11.45 -7.83
CA GLU A 37 -0.66 -11.70 -7.19
C GLU A 37 -0.74 -13.12 -6.63
N SER A 38 -0.26 -14.11 -7.39
CA SER A 38 -0.17 -15.51 -6.92
C SER A 38 0.80 -15.66 -5.74
N ALA A 39 1.94 -14.97 -5.79
CA ALA A 39 2.91 -14.96 -4.69
C ALA A 39 2.29 -14.34 -3.42
N ARG A 40 1.50 -13.27 -3.56
CA ARG A 40 0.75 -12.67 -2.46
C ARG A 40 -0.19 -13.69 -1.83
N ALA A 41 -1.05 -14.32 -2.61
CA ALA A 41 -2.00 -15.30 -2.13
C ALA A 41 -1.32 -16.46 -1.39
N VAL A 42 -0.27 -17.04 -2.00
CA VAL A 42 0.48 -18.17 -1.44
C VAL A 42 1.20 -17.80 -0.15
N PHE A 43 1.97 -16.69 -0.12
CA PHE A 43 2.77 -16.34 1.04
C PHE A 43 1.97 -15.69 2.18
N VAL A 44 0.81 -15.12 1.90
CA VAL A 44 -0.13 -14.71 2.96
C VAL A 44 -0.76 -15.94 3.63
N ALA A 45 -1.03 -17.01 2.88
CA ALA A 45 -1.53 -18.26 3.45
C ALA A 45 -0.43 -19.02 4.21
N ASP A 46 0.73 -19.18 3.59
CA ASP A 46 1.90 -19.87 4.17
C ASP A 46 3.22 -19.16 3.76
N PRO A 47 3.83 -18.36 4.65
CA PRO A 47 5.14 -17.73 4.39
C PRO A 47 6.26 -18.74 4.12
N GLY A 48 6.12 -19.97 4.61
CA GLY A 48 7.06 -21.08 4.41
C GLY A 48 6.96 -21.72 3.02
N ALA A 49 5.87 -21.53 2.29
CA ALA A 49 5.60 -22.19 1.01
C ALA A 49 6.80 -22.13 0.04
N PRO A 50 7.07 -23.22 -0.71
CA PRO A 50 8.11 -23.21 -1.72
C PRO A 50 7.71 -22.34 -2.92
N ILE A 51 8.70 -21.80 -3.64
CA ILE A 51 8.46 -20.96 -4.83
C ILE A 51 7.68 -21.72 -5.92
N GLY A 52 7.78 -23.06 -5.96
CA GLY A 52 7.01 -23.92 -6.86
C GLY A 52 5.50 -23.80 -6.68
N ALA A 53 5.01 -23.59 -5.44
CA ALA A 53 3.60 -23.38 -5.16
C ALA A 53 3.09 -22.07 -5.81
N VAL A 54 3.94 -21.05 -5.89
CA VAL A 54 3.62 -19.80 -6.60
C VAL A 54 3.50 -20.06 -8.11
N ALA A 55 4.40 -20.87 -8.70
CA ALA A 55 4.36 -21.20 -10.12
C ALA A 55 3.06 -21.95 -10.46
N GLU A 56 2.69 -22.93 -9.64
CA GLU A 56 1.46 -23.71 -9.78
C GLU A 56 0.22 -22.81 -9.69
N HIS A 57 0.13 -21.97 -8.64
CA HIS A 57 -0.98 -21.04 -8.45
C HIS A 57 -1.10 -20.02 -9.60
N ALA A 58 0.04 -19.54 -10.12
CA ALA A 58 0.09 -18.60 -11.24
C ALA A 58 -0.17 -19.25 -12.59
N GLY A 59 -0.19 -20.60 -12.68
CA GLY A 59 -0.29 -21.32 -13.95
C GLY A 59 0.91 -21.09 -14.86
N VAL A 60 2.13 -20.95 -14.31
CA VAL A 60 3.37 -20.76 -15.06
C VAL A 60 4.34 -21.90 -14.80
N GLY A 61 5.21 -22.19 -15.78
CA GLY A 61 6.27 -23.19 -15.57
C GLY A 61 7.28 -22.72 -14.52
N VAL A 62 7.70 -23.59 -13.61
CA VAL A 62 8.68 -23.29 -12.55
C VAL A 62 9.98 -22.72 -13.14
N GLY A 63 10.45 -23.24 -14.27
CA GLY A 63 11.63 -22.71 -14.97
C GLY A 63 11.45 -21.28 -15.49
N ALA A 64 10.22 -20.89 -15.87
CA ALA A 64 9.93 -19.51 -16.25
C ALA A 64 9.93 -18.58 -15.04
N LEU A 65 9.42 -19.06 -13.91
CA LEU A 65 9.45 -18.32 -12.64
C LEU A 65 10.89 -18.07 -12.18
N TYR A 66 11.76 -19.11 -12.17
CA TYR A 66 13.17 -18.95 -11.77
C TYR A 66 13.99 -18.08 -12.73
N ARG A 67 13.68 -18.04 -14.02
CA ARG A 67 14.30 -17.06 -14.95
C ARG A 67 13.95 -15.64 -14.61
N ARG A 68 12.75 -15.39 -14.07
CA ARG A 68 12.27 -14.06 -13.70
C ARG A 68 12.71 -13.66 -12.30
N TYR A 69 12.65 -14.60 -11.37
CA TYR A 69 13.00 -14.45 -9.95
C TYR A 69 13.97 -15.56 -9.55
N PRO A 70 15.29 -15.31 -9.58
CA PRO A 70 16.31 -16.33 -9.37
C PRO A 70 16.25 -17.06 -8.02
N SER A 71 15.60 -16.44 -7.02
CA SER A 71 15.41 -17.01 -5.68
C SER A 71 14.06 -16.64 -5.09
N LYS A 72 13.64 -17.36 -4.03
CA LYS A 72 12.47 -17.00 -3.23
C LYS A 72 12.65 -15.60 -2.62
N GLU A 73 13.83 -15.30 -2.14
CA GLU A 73 14.15 -14.01 -1.52
C GLU A 73 13.96 -12.84 -2.51
N GLU A 74 14.38 -13.01 -3.77
CA GLU A 74 14.19 -11.99 -4.81
C GLU A 74 12.71 -11.77 -5.14
N LEU A 75 11.92 -12.85 -5.17
CA LEU A 75 10.47 -12.76 -5.32
C LEU A 75 9.82 -12.04 -4.14
N LEU A 76 10.25 -12.33 -2.90
CA LEU A 76 9.75 -11.67 -1.69
C LEU A 76 10.10 -10.17 -1.68
N ARG A 77 11.33 -9.80 -2.05
CA ARG A 77 11.74 -8.39 -2.18
C ARG A 77 10.87 -7.66 -3.19
N ARG A 78 10.66 -8.25 -4.36
CA ARG A 78 9.80 -7.67 -5.40
C ARG A 78 8.36 -7.52 -4.94
N LEU A 79 7.84 -8.52 -4.25
CA LEU A 79 6.48 -8.51 -3.71
C LEU A 79 6.30 -7.41 -2.65
N CYS A 80 7.28 -7.24 -1.77
CA CYS A 80 7.27 -6.15 -0.78
C CYS A 80 7.38 -4.78 -1.44
N ALA A 81 8.24 -4.62 -2.46
CA ALA A 81 8.36 -3.37 -3.22
C ALA A 81 7.05 -3.01 -3.93
N ASP A 82 6.37 -3.98 -4.54
CA ASP A 82 5.06 -3.78 -5.16
C ASP A 82 3.98 -3.36 -4.14
N GLY A 83 3.95 -4.03 -2.99
CA GLY A 83 3.05 -3.65 -1.89
C GLY A 83 3.30 -2.24 -1.37
N LEU A 84 4.56 -1.90 -1.16
CA LEU A 84 4.98 -0.57 -0.70
C LEU A 84 4.64 0.52 -1.71
N GLN A 85 4.82 0.25 -3.03
CA GLN A 85 4.43 1.20 -4.07
C GLN A 85 2.93 1.46 -4.07
N ARG A 86 2.08 0.43 -3.93
CA ARG A 86 0.62 0.60 -3.82
C ARG A 86 0.23 1.44 -2.60
N PHE A 87 0.94 1.26 -1.49
CA PHE A 87 0.73 2.05 -0.28
C PHE A 87 1.11 3.52 -0.50
N ILE A 88 2.26 3.79 -1.14
CA ILE A 88 2.71 5.12 -1.53
C ILE A 88 1.67 5.78 -2.46
N ASP A 89 1.24 5.08 -3.51
CA ASP A 89 0.24 5.59 -4.46
C ASP A 89 -1.07 5.97 -3.76
N ALA A 90 -1.50 5.17 -2.78
CA ALA A 90 -2.70 5.46 -1.99
C ALA A 90 -2.53 6.71 -1.12
N ALA A 91 -1.35 6.90 -0.49
CA ALA A 91 -1.05 8.06 0.34
C ALA A 91 -0.91 9.34 -0.50
N GLU A 92 -0.23 9.27 -1.66
CA GLU A 92 -0.12 10.39 -2.59
C GLU A 92 -1.47 10.83 -3.14
N ALA A 93 -2.33 9.87 -3.52
CA ALA A 93 -3.67 10.18 -3.99
C ALA A 93 -4.54 10.85 -2.91
N ALA A 94 -4.38 10.44 -1.64
CA ALA A 94 -5.09 11.07 -0.52
C ALA A 94 -4.53 12.48 -0.22
N LEU A 95 -3.22 12.70 -0.34
CA LEU A 95 -2.61 14.03 -0.17
C LEU A 95 -2.96 15.00 -1.30
N ALA A 96 -3.14 14.49 -2.51
CA ALA A 96 -3.56 15.28 -3.67
C ALA A 96 -5.05 15.64 -3.67
N ASP A 97 -5.84 15.05 -2.79
CA ASP A 97 -7.26 15.37 -2.61
C ASP A 97 -7.40 16.62 -1.74
N ASP A 98 -7.84 17.72 -2.34
CA ASP A 98 -8.07 19.02 -1.68
C ASP A 98 -9.43 19.10 -0.96
N GLY A 99 -10.20 18.01 -0.93
CA GLY A 99 -11.50 17.91 -0.27
C GLY A 99 -11.41 17.84 1.25
N ASP A 100 -12.39 17.18 1.85
CA ASP A 100 -12.44 16.99 3.30
C ASP A 100 -11.26 16.12 3.81
N PRO A 101 -10.43 16.63 4.75
CA PRO A 101 -9.26 15.89 5.25
C PRO A 101 -9.61 14.53 5.87
N TRP A 102 -10.77 14.41 6.52
CA TRP A 102 -11.24 13.13 7.05
C TRP A 102 -11.57 12.13 5.94
N GLU A 103 -12.30 12.57 4.91
CA GLU A 103 -12.65 11.66 3.82
C GLU A 103 -11.43 11.21 3.03
N ALA A 104 -10.44 12.08 2.83
CA ALA A 104 -9.15 11.73 2.22
C ALA A 104 -8.40 10.68 3.05
N PHE A 105 -8.32 10.87 4.38
CA PHE A 105 -7.71 9.92 5.31
C PHE A 105 -8.46 8.57 5.33
N ALA A 106 -9.77 8.61 5.45
CA ALA A 106 -10.60 7.40 5.45
C ALA A 106 -10.53 6.63 4.12
N ALA A 107 -10.45 7.35 2.99
CA ALA A 107 -10.23 6.74 1.67
C ALA A 107 -8.86 6.07 1.57
N PHE A 108 -7.79 6.70 2.10
CA PHE A 108 -6.48 6.08 2.21
C PHE A 108 -6.53 4.76 2.99
N MET A 109 -7.15 4.76 4.17
CA MET A 109 -7.28 3.56 5.01
C MET A 109 -8.04 2.43 4.29
N ARG A 110 -9.13 2.76 3.57
CA ARG A 110 -9.90 1.79 2.76
C ARG A 110 -9.04 1.19 1.63
N ARG A 111 -8.29 2.02 0.89
CA ARG A 111 -7.37 1.56 -0.17
C ARG A 111 -6.27 0.64 0.35
N CYS A 112 -5.75 0.91 1.55
CA CYS A 112 -4.77 0.03 2.19
C CYS A 112 -5.36 -1.36 2.50
N VAL A 113 -6.62 -1.42 2.92
CA VAL A 113 -7.32 -2.69 3.17
C VAL A 113 -7.62 -3.42 1.86
N ASP A 114 -8.09 -2.71 0.82
CA ASP A 114 -8.39 -3.29 -0.50
C ASP A 114 -7.14 -3.90 -1.17
N SER A 115 -6.00 -3.24 -1.04
CA SER A 115 -4.73 -3.71 -1.62
C SER A 115 -4.02 -4.78 -0.81
N ASP A 116 -4.52 -5.11 0.39
CA ASP A 116 -3.98 -6.11 1.34
C ASP A 116 -2.46 -6.00 1.58
N THR A 117 -1.92 -4.77 1.52
CA THR A 117 -0.49 -4.51 1.67
C THR A 117 0.03 -4.87 3.06
N ASN A 118 -0.77 -4.65 4.08
CA ASN A 118 -0.39 -4.87 5.48
C ASN A 118 -0.32 -6.34 5.87
N SER A 119 -1.11 -7.23 5.25
CA SER A 119 -1.01 -8.69 5.49
C SER A 119 0.36 -9.24 5.11
N LEU A 120 0.93 -8.77 4.00
CA LEU A 120 2.26 -9.16 3.56
C LEU A 120 3.35 -8.63 4.49
N THR A 121 3.26 -7.35 4.85
CA THR A 121 4.22 -6.70 5.74
C THR A 121 4.37 -7.48 7.05
N GLN A 122 3.26 -7.85 7.68
CA GLN A 122 3.28 -8.66 8.90
C GLN A 122 3.90 -10.05 8.72
N LYS A 123 3.51 -10.73 7.65
CA LYS A 123 3.90 -12.13 7.40
C LYS A 123 5.35 -12.28 6.95
N LEU A 124 5.89 -11.28 6.28
CA LEU A 124 7.22 -11.32 5.69
C LEU A 124 8.28 -10.60 6.51
N ALA A 125 7.92 -9.91 7.60
CA ALA A 125 8.88 -9.34 8.52
C ALA A 125 9.86 -10.41 9.02
N GLY A 126 11.17 -10.15 8.91
CA GLY A 126 12.23 -11.09 9.31
C GLY A 126 12.45 -12.30 8.38
N THR A 127 11.69 -12.46 7.27
CA THR A 127 11.84 -13.61 6.34
C THR A 127 12.86 -13.37 5.22
N PHE A 128 13.29 -12.14 5.00
CA PHE A 128 14.32 -11.75 4.03
C PHE A 128 15.03 -10.47 4.49
N THR A 129 16.20 -10.18 3.90
CA THR A 129 16.93 -8.94 4.17
C THR A 129 16.48 -7.84 3.19
N PRO A 130 15.89 -6.73 3.68
CA PRO A 130 15.51 -5.59 2.85
C PRO A 130 16.73 -4.94 2.20
N THR A 131 16.57 -4.42 0.99
CA THR A 131 17.62 -3.62 0.32
C THR A 131 17.61 -2.17 0.83
N GLU A 132 18.70 -1.42 0.63
CA GLU A 132 18.75 0.03 0.92
C GLU A 132 17.64 0.80 0.18
N GLU A 133 17.33 0.39 -1.05
CA GLU A 133 16.24 0.98 -1.82
C GLU A 133 14.88 0.77 -1.13
N LEU A 134 14.61 -0.45 -0.66
CA LEU A 134 13.36 -0.74 0.04
C LEU A 134 13.25 0.05 1.35
N TYR A 135 14.36 0.23 2.08
CA TYR A 135 14.39 1.10 3.27
C TYR A 135 14.11 2.56 2.93
N ARG A 136 14.68 3.08 1.85
CA ARG A 136 14.43 4.45 1.38
C ARG A 136 12.98 4.68 1.01
N GLU A 137 12.38 3.76 0.26
CA GLU A 137 10.95 3.84 -0.10
C GLU A 137 10.04 3.68 1.13
N ALA A 138 10.41 2.86 2.10
CA ALA A 138 9.68 2.77 3.37
C ALA A 138 9.72 4.10 4.14
N GLY A 139 10.86 4.78 4.16
CA GLY A 139 10.99 6.13 4.73
C GLY A 139 10.11 7.16 4.02
N ARG A 140 10.05 7.10 2.67
CA ARG A 140 9.14 7.94 1.86
C ARG A 140 7.69 7.68 2.22
N ALA A 141 7.27 6.42 2.27
CA ALA A 141 5.92 6.03 2.66
C ALA A 141 5.54 6.58 4.04
N GLN A 142 6.44 6.46 5.02
CA GLN A 142 6.25 6.99 6.36
C GLN A 142 6.07 8.53 6.33
N GLY A 143 6.88 9.25 5.55
CA GLY A 143 6.73 10.70 5.40
C GLY A 143 5.39 11.13 4.82
N LEU A 144 4.90 10.41 3.80
CA LEU A 144 3.59 10.68 3.19
C LEU A 144 2.44 10.43 4.17
N VAL A 145 2.49 9.33 4.91
CA VAL A 145 1.46 9.01 5.92
C VAL A 145 1.48 10.04 7.06
N SER A 146 2.68 10.46 7.51
CA SER A 146 2.79 11.51 8.52
C SER A 146 2.15 12.81 8.02
N ALA A 147 2.42 13.25 6.81
CA ALA A 147 1.83 14.46 6.24
C ALA A 147 0.29 14.37 6.12
N LEU A 148 -0.24 13.21 5.69
CA LEU A 148 -1.68 12.97 5.62
C LEU A 148 -2.32 12.99 7.03
N PHE A 149 -1.68 12.31 7.98
CA PHE A 149 -2.11 12.26 9.37
C PHE A 149 -2.12 13.66 10.00
N ASP A 150 -1.03 14.42 9.86
CA ASP A 150 -0.88 15.77 10.42
C ASP A 150 -1.94 16.72 9.84
N ARG A 151 -2.21 16.66 8.53
CA ARG A 151 -3.29 17.41 7.88
C ARG A 151 -4.66 17.10 8.50
N THR A 152 -4.94 15.82 8.73
CA THR A 152 -6.22 15.36 9.27
C THR A 152 -6.36 15.77 10.76
N LYS A 153 -5.27 15.66 11.52
CA LYS A 153 -5.20 16.05 12.94
C LYS A 153 -5.34 17.57 13.10
N ALA A 154 -4.67 18.36 12.26
CA ALA A 154 -4.78 19.83 12.25
C ALA A 154 -6.19 20.33 11.91
N ALA A 155 -6.96 19.58 11.12
CA ALA A 155 -8.36 19.85 10.85
C ALA A 155 -9.29 19.50 12.03
N GLY A 156 -8.77 18.94 13.14
CA GLY A 156 -9.57 18.46 14.26
C GLY A 156 -10.49 17.28 13.91
N ALA A 157 -10.18 16.56 12.85
CA ALA A 157 -11.04 15.50 12.30
C ALA A 157 -10.79 14.11 12.93
N ILE A 158 -9.72 13.99 13.72
CA ILE A 158 -9.37 12.80 14.49
C ILE A 158 -9.01 13.17 15.92
N ARG A 159 -9.08 12.20 16.81
CA ARG A 159 -8.77 12.38 18.23
C ARG A 159 -7.33 12.88 18.46
N ALA A 160 -7.15 13.77 19.42
CA ALA A 160 -5.90 14.48 19.64
C ALA A 160 -4.75 13.60 20.19
N ASP A 161 -5.09 12.52 20.89
CA ASP A 161 -4.17 11.57 21.52
C ASP A 161 -3.74 10.41 20.62
N LEU A 162 -4.24 10.36 19.37
CA LEU A 162 -3.76 9.42 18.35
C LEU A 162 -2.43 9.89 17.78
N GLU A 163 -1.51 8.97 17.53
CA GLU A 163 -0.23 9.24 16.91
C GLU A 163 -0.10 8.50 15.56
N VAL A 164 0.76 8.99 14.67
CA VAL A 164 0.87 8.45 13.30
C VAL A 164 1.22 6.96 13.27
N ASN A 165 1.99 6.49 14.24
CA ASN A 165 2.38 5.08 14.33
C ASN A 165 1.23 4.14 14.72
N ASP A 166 0.16 4.66 15.35
CA ASP A 166 -1.05 3.89 15.61
C ASP A 166 -1.73 3.46 14.30
N VAL A 167 -1.69 4.32 13.27
CA VAL A 167 -2.34 4.06 11.97
C VAL A 167 -1.86 2.75 11.36
N GLY A 168 -0.55 2.51 11.36
CA GLY A 168 0.04 1.27 10.85
C GLY A 168 -0.47 0.03 11.61
N LEU A 169 -0.47 0.10 12.95
CA LEU A 169 -0.93 -1.01 13.79
C LEU A 169 -2.43 -1.25 13.67
N LEU A 170 -3.26 -0.22 13.51
CA LEU A 170 -4.70 -0.37 13.24
C LEU A 170 -4.94 -1.09 11.91
N LEU A 171 -4.23 -0.72 10.85
CA LEU A 171 -4.29 -1.43 9.56
C LEU A 171 -3.84 -2.90 9.70
N GLU A 172 -2.81 -3.17 10.49
CA GLU A 172 -2.35 -4.51 10.78
C GLU A 172 -3.41 -5.36 11.50
N GLN A 173 -4.13 -4.79 12.47
CA GLN A 173 -5.24 -5.49 13.14
C GLN A 173 -6.32 -5.94 12.14
N VAL A 174 -6.71 -5.04 11.23
CA VAL A 174 -7.67 -5.37 10.18
C VAL A 174 -7.11 -6.43 9.23
N ALA A 175 -5.85 -6.28 8.82
CA ALA A 175 -5.18 -7.21 7.93
C ALA A 175 -5.02 -8.63 8.53
N ALA A 176 -4.97 -8.76 9.85
CA ALA A 176 -4.89 -10.05 10.55
C ALA A 176 -6.19 -10.87 10.50
N LEU A 177 -7.33 -10.24 10.21
CA LEU A 177 -8.62 -10.95 10.13
C LEU A 177 -8.59 -12.03 9.05
N ARG A 178 -9.03 -13.22 9.42
CA ARG A 178 -9.20 -14.40 8.54
C ARG A 178 -10.43 -15.17 9.03
N VAL A 179 -11.57 -15.00 8.34
CA VAL A 179 -12.84 -15.67 8.71
C VAL A 179 -13.57 -16.07 7.44
N GLY A 180 -13.87 -17.35 7.29
CA GLY A 180 -14.51 -17.87 6.08
C GLY A 180 -13.57 -17.87 4.88
N ASP A 181 -14.14 -17.70 3.68
CA ASP A 181 -13.39 -17.56 2.44
C ASP A 181 -12.80 -16.14 2.26
N ALA A 182 -12.18 -15.90 1.10
CA ALA A 182 -11.55 -14.62 0.80
C ALA A 182 -12.56 -13.47 0.70
N GLU A 183 -13.73 -13.73 0.12
CA GLU A 183 -14.82 -12.74 -0.02
C GLU A 183 -15.34 -12.33 1.36
N ARG A 184 -15.68 -13.32 2.19
CA ARG A 184 -16.17 -13.07 3.55
C ARG A 184 -15.13 -12.37 4.43
N THR A 185 -13.87 -12.74 4.31
CA THR A 185 -12.75 -12.07 4.99
C THR A 185 -12.66 -10.60 4.57
N GLY A 186 -12.78 -10.30 3.27
CA GLY A 186 -12.80 -8.93 2.73
C GLY A 186 -13.94 -8.09 3.32
N GLU A 187 -15.17 -8.60 3.29
CA GLU A 187 -16.34 -7.93 3.89
C GLU A 187 -16.12 -7.59 5.38
N LEU A 188 -15.58 -8.55 6.15
CA LEU A 188 -15.32 -8.35 7.56
C LEU A 188 -14.22 -7.35 7.82
N ARG A 189 -13.16 -7.30 7.00
CA ARG A 189 -12.13 -6.28 7.10
C ARG A 189 -12.71 -4.88 6.93
N HIS A 190 -13.57 -4.66 5.93
CA HIS A 190 -14.26 -3.39 5.74
C HIS A 190 -15.18 -3.04 6.90
N ARG A 191 -15.91 -4.02 7.44
CA ARG A 191 -16.77 -3.81 8.60
C ARG A 191 -15.97 -3.36 9.82
N TYR A 192 -14.86 -4.04 10.14
CA TYR A 192 -14.03 -3.69 11.29
C TYR A 192 -13.24 -2.40 11.05
N LEU A 193 -12.79 -2.13 9.82
CA LEU A 193 -12.23 -0.84 9.47
C LEU A 193 -13.22 0.30 9.73
N ALA A 194 -14.50 0.14 9.39
CA ALA A 194 -15.51 1.16 9.64
C ALA A 194 -15.67 1.44 11.14
N LEU A 195 -15.63 0.40 12.00
CA LEU A 195 -15.65 0.56 13.46
C LEU A 195 -14.41 1.32 13.97
N LEU A 196 -13.20 0.96 13.48
CA LEU A 196 -11.96 1.63 13.84
C LEU A 196 -11.96 3.10 13.38
N LEU A 197 -12.42 3.39 12.16
CA LEU A 197 -12.53 4.75 11.66
C LEU A 197 -13.50 5.59 12.51
N GLY A 198 -14.61 5.00 12.98
CA GLY A 198 -15.51 5.64 13.92
C GLY A 198 -14.80 6.02 15.24
N ALA A 199 -14.03 5.10 15.82
CA ALA A 199 -13.27 5.32 17.04
C ALA A 199 -12.15 6.35 16.87
N VAL A 200 -11.47 6.37 15.73
CA VAL A 200 -10.42 7.35 15.39
C VAL A 200 -11.00 8.76 15.24
N ARG A 201 -12.21 8.88 14.70
CA ARG A 201 -12.91 10.16 14.51
C ARG A 201 -13.52 10.72 15.79
N ASP A 202 -13.77 9.89 16.79
CA ASP A 202 -14.43 10.32 18.03
C ASP A 202 -13.48 11.15 18.90
N THR A 203 -13.56 12.47 18.74
CA THR A 203 -12.77 13.44 19.52
C THR A 203 -13.26 13.63 20.96
N SER A 204 -14.40 13.03 21.31
CA SER A 204 -14.99 13.07 22.65
C SER A 204 -14.69 11.83 23.51
N ALA A 205 -14.05 10.80 22.92
CA ALA A 205 -13.71 9.57 23.61
C ALA A 205 -12.72 9.81 24.78
N GLU A 206 -12.77 8.92 25.77
CA GLU A 206 -11.77 8.90 26.85
C GLU A 206 -10.33 8.77 26.28
N PRO A 207 -9.33 9.36 26.97
CA PRO A 207 -7.93 9.24 26.55
C PRO A 207 -7.47 7.79 26.38
N LEU A 208 -6.64 7.55 25.38
CA LEU A 208 -6.04 6.23 25.15
C LEU A 208 -5.08 5.87 26.29
N PRO A 209 -5.08 4.64 26.76
CA PRO A 209 -4.17 4.19 27.81
C PRO A 209 -2.75 4.00 27.28
N GLY A 210 -1.77 4.53 28.00
CA GLY A 210 -0.35 4.36 27.68
C GLY A 210 0.14 5.19 26.49
N PRO A 211 1.45 5.11 26.19
CA PRO A 211 2.05 5.82 25.07
C PRO A 211 1.78 5.10 23.75
N ALA A 212 1.73 5.86 22.66
CA ALA A 212 1.73 5.31 21.31
C ALA A 212 3.06 4.61 20.97
N PRO A 213 3.07 3.66 20.02
CA PRO A 213 4.28 2.96 19.62
C PRO A 213 5.28 3.92 18.96
N THR A 214 6.56 3.75 19.26
CA THR A 214 7.63 4.46 18.59
C THR A 214 7.97 3.80 17.25
N TRP A 215 8.56 4.58 16.34
CA TRP A 215 9.09 4.02 15.09
C TRP A 215 10.12 2.92 15.33
N ASN A 216 10.99 3.07 16.34
CA ASN A 216 12.01 2.08 16.66
C ASN A 216 11.41 0.72 17.07
N GLU A 217 10.32 0.73 17.83
CA GLU A 217 9.58 -0.50 18.19
C GLU A 217 8.99 -1.19 16.97
N ILE A 218 8.46 -0.43 16.03
CA ILE A 218 7.91 -0.95 14.78
C ILE A 218 9.05 -1.49 13.89
N ALA A 219 10.13 -0.73 13.71
CA ALA A 219 11.26 -1.09 12.86
C ALA A 219 12.05 -2.31 13.40
N ALA A 220 12.13 -2.50 14.71
CA ALA A 220 12.81 -3.65 15.33
C ALA A 220 12.25 -5.00 14.87
N ARG A 221 11.00 -5.06 14.42
CA ARG A 221 10.39 -6.29 13.88
C ARG A 221 11.00 -6.79 12.56
N TRP A 222 11.72 -5.90 11.86
CA TRP A 222 12.40 -6.21 10.59
C TRP A 222 13.88 -6.60 10.76
N ASN A 223 14.46 -6.28 11.92
CA ASN A 223 15.84 -6.56 12.28
C ASN A 223 15.86 -7.36 13.59
N PRO A 224 15.49 -8.66 13.58
CA PRO A 224 15.46 -9.50 14.75
C PRO A 224 16.87 -9.79 15.30
#